data_45145ab832b9b0ab7f8dd2acc7d250e2
#
_entry.id   45145ab832b9b0ab7f8dd2acc7d250e2
#
_cell.length_a   1.000
_cell.length_b   1.000
_cell.length_c   1.000
_cell.angle_alpha   90.00
_cell.angle_beta   90.00
_cell.angle_gamma   90.00
#
_symmetry.space_group_name_H-M   'P 1'
#
loop_
_entity.id
_entity.type
_entity.pdbx_description
1 polymer ?
#
loop_
_entity_poly.entity_id
_entity_poly.type
_entity_poly.pdbx_seq_one_letter_code
_entity_poly.pdbx_strand_id
1 'polypeptide(L)'
;MSQTSGILKPIQRFTIRKIDSSVVLFLATIVALIVANSPLRDLYHTLLKTPINLNILGLDIFHYHGEPMSLLVFANDVLMVLFFFVVGLDIKQQLLVGELSSVKKAIMPVVGALGGMIVPILIFTLITPSGDASRGAAIPMATDIAFVLAVLMLLKDHVPVALRVFMTTLAVADDIGGIIVIAVFYSSGINLMMLGLGLLVVLLLALMGRWGVRQLGVYMVGLFVVWFFFLQSGIHTTIAGVLVALTVPMTTAVSRHQLGNLAGAVSKMLPKVEDAHQGKVTQLDGADIAIINSLRHAASSAIPPVQRLEHALTGWVNYLILPIFAFVNAGIDFSTFTLGGVTLLPFAVSLALFIGKPVGIFLFTYVYIRLTKHQWTEGVYPAILFAVSILGGIGFTVSMFIASLSYDVQLHLDWLNEAKLGILAGSLISGIVGYISVLAVGRRHQKKQLKLAKNSEGTAA
;
A
#
# COMPACT_ATOMS: atom_id res chain seq x y z
N MET A 1 -11.25 7.04 32.87
CA MET A 1 -11.09 6.27 31.62
C MET A 1 -11.03 4.74 31.83
N SER A 2 -11.58 4.15 32.89
CA SER A 2 -11.40 2.72 33.22
C SER A 2 -12.68 1.86 33.24
N GLN A 3 -13.83 2.36 32.82
CA GLN A 3 -15.09 1.59 32.86
C GLN A 3 -15.61 1.08 31.48
N THR A 4 -14.99 1.46 30.37
CA THR A 4 -15.44 1.02 29.03
C THR A 4 -14.80 -0.30 28.56
N SER A 5 -13.83 -0.85 29.29
CA SER A 5 -13.14 -2.08 28.89
C SER A 5 -13.95 -3.39 29.15
N GLY A 6 -15.01 -3.32 29.92
CA GLY A 6 -15.84 -4.49 30.27
C GLY A 6 -16.86 -4.91 29.22
N ILE A 7 -17.39 -3.93 28.47
CA ILE A 7 -18.50 -4.16 27.52
C ILE A 7 -18.01 -4.75 26.19
N LEU A 8 -16.75 -4.48 25.80
CA LEU A 8 -16.19 -4.93 24.53
C LEU A 8 -15.53 -6.33 24.57
N LYS A 9 -15.28 -6.89 25.76
CA LYS A 9 -14.63 -8.20 25.90
C LYS A 9 -15.40 -9.40 25.30
N PRO A 10 -16.73 -9.48 25.36
CA PRO A 10 -17.43 -10.61 24.75
C PRO A 10 -17.47 -10.56 23.23
N ILE A 11 -17.41 -9.36 22.61
CA ILE A 11 -17.45 -9.19 21.15
C ILE A 11 -16.09 -9.58 20.52
N GLN A 12 -14.98 -9.43 21.25
CA GLN A 12 -13.64 -9.78 20.78
C GLN A 12 -13.32 -11.29 20.80
N ARG A 13 -14.10 -12.12 21.47
CA ARG A 13 -13.88 -13.58 21.56
C ARG A 13 -14.15 -14.37 20.27
N PHE A 14 -14.86 -13.78 19.30
CA PHE A 14 -15.16 -14.40 18.00
C PHE A 14 -14.22 -13.95 16.88
N THR A 15 -13.12 -13.28 17.19
CA THR A 15 -12.13 -12.97 16.15
C THR A 15 -11.31 -14.24 15.87
N ILE A 16 -11.69 -15.00 14.86
CA ILE A 16 -10.83 -15.98 14.19
C ILE A 16 -9.46 -15.30 14.03
N ARG A 17 -8.38 -15.96 14.46
CA ARG A 17 -7.01 -15.48 14.23
C ARG A 17 -6.92 -15.11 12.74
N LYS A 18 -6.98 -13.82 12.43
CA LYS A 18 -6.82 -13.36 11.06
C LYS A 18 -5.41 -13.73 10.65
N ILE A 19 -5.29 -14.58 9.64
CA ILE A 19 -4.03 -14.83 8.96
C ILE A 19 -3.56 -13.47 8.47
N ASP A 20 -2.31 -13.12 8.74
CA ASP A 20 -1.74 -11.86 8.24
C ASP A 20 -1.80 -11.83 6.71
N SER A 21 -2.27 -10.74 6.13
CA SER A 21 -2.39 -10.60 4.68
C SER A 21 -1.05 -10.76 3.95
N SER A 22 0.05 -10.40 4.60
CA SER A 22 1.41 -10.59 4.06
C SER A 22 1.75 -12.07 3.89
N VAL A 23 1.23 -12.96 4.75
CA VAL A 23 1.39 -14.42 4.60
C VAL A 23 0.63 -14.92 3.37
N VAL A 24 -0.59 -14.42 3.15
CA VAL A 24 -1.39 -14.80 1.96
C VAL A 24 -0.69 -14.35 0.68
N LEU A 25 -0.17 -13.13 0.68
CA LEU A 25 0.58 -12.56 -0.43
C LEU A 25 1.86 -13.37 -0.72
N PHE A 26 2.61 -13.74 0.32
CA PHE A 26 3.81 -14.57 0.19
C PHE A 26 3.50 -15.99 -0.35
N LEU A 27 2.43 -16.60 0.14
CA LEU A 27 1.96 -17.90 -0.35
C LEU A 27 1.53 -17.83 -1.82
N ALA A 28 0.81 -16.78 -2.22
CA ALA A 28 0.42 -16.57 -3.62
C ALA A 28 1.65 -16.48 -4.54
N THR A 29 2.70 -15.79 -4.08
CA THR A 29 3.98 -15.70 -4.81
C THR A 29 4.67 -17.06 -4.96
N ILE A 30 4.75 -17.83 -3.86
CA ILE A 30 5.36 -19.17 -3.90
C ILE A 30 4.57 -20.08 -4.84
N VAL A 31 3.25 -20.06 -4.77
CA VAL A 31 2.38 -20.84 -5.65
C VAL A 31 2.60 -20.44 -7.10
N ALA A 32 2.68 -19.15 -7.41
CA ALA A 32 2.98 -18.66 -8.77
C ALA A 32 4.31 -19.20 -9.29
N LEU A 33 5.38 -19.13 -8.48
CA LEU A 33 6.71 -19.64 -8.85
C LEU A 33 6.71 -21.16 -9.06
N ILE A 34 6.03 -21.93 -8.18
CA ILE A 34 5.92 -23.36 -8.31
C ILE A 34 5.15 -23.74 -9.59
N VAL A 35 4.00 -23.11 -9.84
CA VAL A 35 3.17 -23.41 -11.00
C VAL A 35 3.88 -23.05 -12.30
N ALA A 36 4.55 -21.89 -12.37
CA ALA A 36 5.31 -21.45 -13.53
C ALA A 36 6.51 -22.35 -13.88
N ASN A 37 7.03 -23.14 -12.91
CA ASN A 37 8.17 -24.03 -13.09
C ASN A 37 7.80 -25.51 -12.94
N SER A 38 6.51 -25.85 -13.05
CA SER A 38 5.99 -27.21 -12.97
C SER A 38 5.41 -27.65 -14.33
N PRO A 39 4.98 -28.92 -14.50
CA PRO A 39 4.25 -29.36 -15.68
C PRO A 39 2.98 -28.55 -15.99
N LEU A 40 2.50 -27.73 -15.06
CA LEU A 40 1.34 -26.84 -15.23
C LEU A 40 1.71 -25.48 -15.86
N ARG A 41 2.96 -25.29 -16.29
CA ARG A 41 3.46 -24.05 -16.90
C ARG A 41 2.61 -23.56 -18.07
N ASP A 42 2.28 -24.46 -19.00
CA ASP A 42 1.50 -24.11 -20.19
C ASP A 42 0.07 -23.68 -19.81
N LEU A 43 -0.52 -24.34 -18.81
CA LEU A 43 -1.81 -23.93 -18.26
C LEU A 43 -1.73 -22.54 -17.62
N TYR A 44 -0.67 -22.27 -16.86
CA TYR A 44 -0.45 -20.97 -16.24
C TYR A 44 -0.34 -19.85 -17.28
N HIS A 45 0.48 -20.03 -18.33
CA HIS A 45 0.62 -19.06 -19.41
C HIS A 45 -0.68 -18.88 -20.20
N THR A 46 -1.45 -19.94 -20.42
CA THR A 46 -2.76 -19.87 -21.07
C THR A 46 -3.74 -19.08 -20.21
N LEU A 47 -3.76 -19.33 -18.89
CA LEU A 47 -4.59 -18.58 -17.94
C LEU A 47 -4.28 -17.08 -17.97
N LEU A 48 -3.01 -16.71 -17.95
CA LEU A 48 -2.59 -15.29 -17.99
C LEU A 48 -3.00 -14.58 -19.29
N LYS A 49 -3.03 -15.31 -20.40
CA LYS A 49 -3.43 -14.79 -21.72
C LYS A 49 -4.93 -14.88 -21.97
N THR A 50 -5.72 -15.52 -21.09
CA THR A 50 -7.17 -15.66 -21.27
C THR A 50 -7.82 -14.28 -21.40
N PRO A 51 -8.56 -14.03 -22.51
CA PRO A 51 -9.21 -12.75 -22.73
C PRO A 51 -10.42 -12.59 -21.80
N ILE A 52 -10.53 -11.41 -21.19
CA ILE A 52 -11.68 -11.01 -20.38
C ILE A 52 -12.54 -10.09 -21.24
N ASN A 53 -13.69 -10.59 -21.67
CA ASN A 53 -14.65 -9.83 -22.47
C ASN A 53 -15.87 -9.47 -21.63
N LEU A 54 -16.16 -8.18 -21.51
CA LEU A 54 -17.40 -7.67 -20.92
C LEU A 54 -18.00 -6.65 -21.87
N ASN A 55 -19.04 -7.07 -22.58
CA ASN A 55 -19.80 -6.17 -23.44
C ASN A 55 -21.07 -5.74 -22.73
N ILE A 56 -21.22 -4.42 -22.47
CA ILE A 56 -22.41 -3.84 -21.87
C ILE A 56 -23.00 -2.85 -22.87
N LEU A 57 -24.19 -3.12 -23.37
CA LEU A 57 -24.93 -2.25 -24.32
C LEU A 57 -24.13 -1.94 -25.60
N GLY A 58 -23.31 -2.88 -26.08
CA GLY A 58 -22.49 -2.66 -27.28
C GLY A 58 -21.17 -1.91 -27.04
N LEU A 59 -20.87 -1.55 -25.79
CA LEU A 59 -19.58 -1.00 -25.38
C LEU A 59 -18.72 -2.13 -24.81
N ASP A 60 -17.59 -2.37 -25.45
CA ASP A 60 -16.57 -3.29 -24.97
C ASP A 60 -15.72 -2.59 -23.91
N ILE A 61 -16.00 -2.87 -22.63
CA ILE A 61 -15.41 -2.12 -21.50
C ILE A 61 -13.95 -2.53 -21.28
N PHE A 62 -13.63 -3.82 -21.41
CA PHE A 62 -12.30 -4.36 -21.18
C PHE A 62 -11.55 -4.58 -22.51
N HIS A 63 -11.43 -3.49 -23.31
CA HIS A 63 -10.59 -3.45 -24.49
C HIS A 63 -9.43 -2.48 -24.28
N TYR A 64 -8.23 -2.94 -24.65
CA TYR A 64 -7.01 -2.16 -24.60
C TYR A 64 -6.38 -2.17 -25.98
N HIS A 65 -6.18 -1.01 -26.59
CA HIS A 65 -5.69 -0.86 -27.97
C HIS A 65 -6.46 -1.68 -29.04
N GLY A 66 -7.77 -1.87 -28.84
CA GLY A 66 -8.63 -2.60 -29.78
C GLY A 66 -8.66 -4.12 -29.60
N GLU A 67 -7.87 -4.66 -28.66
CA GLU A 67 -7.85 -6.07 -28.31
C GLU A 67 -8.47 -6.30 -26.92
N PRO A 68 -9.12 -7.46 -26.66
CA PRO A 68 -9.64 -7.78 -25.35
C PRO A 68 -8.51 -7.90 -24.33
N MET A 69 -8.73 -7.35 -23.13
CA MET A 69 -7.74 -7.43 -22.04
C MET A 69 -7.49 -8.89 -21.63
N SER A 70 -6.22 -9.29 -21.55
CA SER A 70 -5.84 -10.53 -20.91
C SER A 70 -5.98 -10.43 -19.38
N LEU A 71 -6.04 -11.59 -18.67
CA LEU A 71 -6.05 -11.62 -17.21
C LEU A 71 -4.85 -10.87 -16.60
N LEU A 72 -3.68 -10.93 -17.24
CA LEU A 72 -2.48 -10.19 -16.84
C LEU A 72 -2.73 -8.67 -16.90
N VAL A 73 -3.24 -8.17 -18.03
CA VAL A 73 -3.55 -6.74 -18.21
C VAL A 73 -4.65 -6.30 -17.25
N PHE A 74 -5.70 -7.11 -17.09
CA PHE A 74 -6.77 -6.84 -16.12
C PHE A 74 -6.24 -6.69 -14.69
N ALA A 75 -5.34 -7.59 -14.26
CA ALA A 75 -4.75 -7.49 -12.93
C ALA A 75 -3.92 -6.21 -12.76
N ASN A 76 -3.16 -5.82 -13.78
CA ASN A 76 -2.28 -4.66 -13.72
C ASN A 76 -3.03 -3.32 -13.87
N ASP A 77 -4.10 -3.26 -14.69
CA ASP A 77 -4.80 -2.01 -14.99
C ASP A 77 -6.10 -1.82 -14.20
N VAL A 78 -6.82 -2.90 -13.86
CA VAL A 78 -8.10 -2.79 -13.14
C VAL A 78 -7.91 -2.99 -11.64
N LEU A 79 -7.26 -4.11 -11.24
CA LEU A 79 -7.09 -4.39 -9.81
C LEU A 79 -6.13 -3.39 -9.15
N MET A 80 -5.08 -2.97 -9.87
CA MET A 80 -4.13 -1.97 -9.33
C MET A 80 -4.74 -0.58 -9.19
N VAL A 81 -5.77 -0.21 -9.97
CA VAL A 81 -6.49 1.05 -9.76
C VAL A 81 -7.17 1.06 -8.39
N LEU A 82 -7.79 -0.06 -7.98
CA LEU A 82 -8.39 -0.18 -6.64
C LEU A 82 -7.33 -0.12 -5.53
N PHE A 83 -6.17 -0.74 -5.75
CA PHE A 83 -5.04 -0.61 -4.83
C PHE A 83 -4.60 0.85 -4.71
N PHE A 84 -4.31 1.53 -5.82
CA PHE A 84 -3.90 2.94 -5.80
C PHE A 84 -5.00 3.89 -5.34
N PHE A 85 -6.27 3.52 -5.46
CA PHE A 85 -7.36 4.26 -4.84
C PHE A 85 -7.28 4.19 -3.31
N VAL A 86 -7.04 3.01 -2.72
CA VAL A 86 -6.86 2.87 -1.26
C VAL A 86 -5.60 3.60 -0.79
N VAL A 87 -4.48 3.47 -1.51
CA VAL A 87 -3.25 4.25 -1.25
C VAL A 87 -3.53 5.75 -1.31
N GLY A 88 -4.29 6.22 -2.31
CA GLY A 88 -4.68 7.63 -2.42
C GLY A 88 -5.56 8.11 -1.26
N LEU A 89 -6.44 7.26 -0.71
CA LEU A 89 -7.22 7.56 0.50
C LEU A 89 -6.31 7.71 1.72
N ASP A 90 -5.30 6.82 1.87
CA ASP A 90 -4.31 6.91 2.96
C ASP A 90 -3.44 8.17 2.79
N ILE A 91 -2.91 8.44 1.60
CA ILE A 91 -2.21 9.69 1.27
C ILE A 91 -3.01 10.91 1.72
N LYS A 92 -4.30 10.97 1.37
CA LYS A 92 -5.17 12.08 1.77
C LYS A 92 -5.30 12.20 3.28
N GLN A 93 -5.41 11.10 4.00
CA GLN A 93 -5.47 11.12 5.46
C GLN A 93 -4.15 11.61 6.06
N GLN A 94 -3.01 11.13 5.56
CA GLN A 94 -1.69 11.57 6.02
C GLN A 94 -1.46 13.06 5.77
N LEU A 95 -1.91 13.59 4.63
CA LEU A 95 -1.80 15.01 4.29
C LEU A 95 -2.68 15.91 5.16
N LEU A 96 -3.89 15.46 5.55
CA LEU A 96 -4.85 16.32 6.25
C LEU A 96 -4.78 16.20 7.78
N VAL A 97 -4.55 15.00 8.32
CA VAL A 97 -4.59 14.75 9.77
C VAL A 97 -3.42 13.91 10.30
N GLY A 98 -2.63 13.29 9.40
CA GLY A 98 -1.49 12.44 9.76
C GLY A 98 -0.18 13.19 9.92
N GLU A 99 0.92 12.46 9.81
CA GLU A 99 2.27 12.99 9.97
C GLU A 99 2.70 13.94 8.84
N LEU A 100 2.11 13.81 7.64
CA LEU A 100 2.34 14.72 6.50
C LEU A 100 1.54 16.04 6.60
N SER A 101 0.64 16.17 7.58
CA SER A 101 -0.17 17.38 7.76
C SER A 101 0.61 18.61 8.27
N SER A 102 1.81 18.41 8.80
CA SER A 102 2.69 19.48 9.27
C SER A 102 4.06 19.36 8.61
N VAL A 103 4.53 20.46 7.99
CA VAL A 103 5.86 20.52 7.34
C VAL A 103 6.97 20.08 8.30
N LYS A 104 6.91 20.46 9.57
CA LYS A 104 7.92 20.08 10.57
C LYS A 104 8.02 18.57 10.80
N LYS A 105 6.90 17.86 10.73
CA LYS A 105 6.85 16.41 10.91
C LYS A 105 7.15 15.67 9.60
N ALA A 106 6.63 16.18 8.48
CA ALA A 106 6.73 15.59 7.17
C ALA A 106 8.12 15.61 6.55
N ILE A 107 8.90 16.67 6.82
CA ILE A 107 10.14 16.94 6.07
C ILE A 107 11.18 15.83 6.23
N MET A 108 11.32 15.22 7.42
CA MET A 108 12.29 14.16 7.64
C MET A 108 11.95 12.86 6.88
N PRO A 109 10.72 12.31 6.93
CA PRO A 109 10.33 11.16 6.08
C PRO A 109 10.37 11.47 4.58
N VAL A 110 9.96 12.69 4.17
CA VAL A 110 9.99 13.10 2.76
C VAL A 110 11.41 13.17 2.22
N VAL A 111 12.35 13.76 2.98
CA VAL A 111 13.78 13.78 2.61
C VAL A 111 14.35 12.38 2.55
N GLY A 112 13.97 11.49 3.48
CA GLY A 112 14.33 10.07 3.45
C GLY A 112 13.79 9.36 2.20
N ALA A 113 12.52 9.60 1.83
CA ALA A 113 11.91 9.06 0.62
C ALA A 113 12.61 9.55 -0.65
N LEU A 114 12.92 10.84 -0.75
CA LEU A 114 13.71 11.38 -1.87
C LEU A 114 15.06 10.68 -2.00
N GLY A 115 15.76 10.44 -0.89
CA GLY A 115 17.01 9.65 -0.90
C GLY A 115 16.76 8.20 -1.36
N GLY A 116 15.68 7.57 -0.86
CA GLY A 116 15.25 6.23 -1.22
C GLY A 116 14.77 6.07 -2.67
N MET A 117 14.46 7.16 -3.37
CA MET A 117 14.16 7.17 -4.80
C MET A 117 15.40 7.49 -5.66
N ILE A 118 16.11 8.57 -5.34
CA ILE A 118 17.22 9.08 -6.15
C ILE A 118 18.40 8.10 -6.19
N VAL A 119 18.83 7.59 -5.03
CA VAL A 119 20.04 6.75 -4.96
C VAL A 119 19.86 5.41 -5.68
N PRO A 120 18.74 4.66 -5.54
CA PRO A 120 18.51 3.45 -6.33
C PRO A 120 18.47 3.71 -7.85
N ILE A 121 17.81 4.79 -8.29
CA ILE A 121 17.78 5.18 -9.71
C ILE A 121 19.21 5.42 -10.21
N LEU A 122 20.04 6.16 -9.47
CA LEU A 122 21.42 6.43 -9.83
C LEU A 122 22.25 5.14 -9.92
N ILE A 123 22.13 4.23 -8.96
CA ILE A 123 22.85 2.96 -8.99
C ILE A 123 22.40 2.13 -10.21
N PHE A 124 21.09 2.05 -10.44
CA PHE A 124 20.54 1.33 -11.58
C PHE A 124 21.06 1.89 -12.91
N THR A 125 21.00 3.20 -13.12
CA THR A 125 21.44 3.85 -14.36
C THR A 125 22.95 3.79 -14.57
N LEU A 126 23.74 3.71 -13.50
CA LEU A 126 25.20 3.48 -13.60
C LEU A 126 25.54 2.07 -14.13
N ILE A 127 24.71 1.07 -13.79
CA ILE A 127 24.92 -0.32 -14.22
C ILE A 127 24.31 -0.55 -15.61
N THR A 128 23.18 0.10 -15.90
CA THR A 128 22.43 -0.01 -17.16
C THR A 128 22.30 1.38 -17.83
N PRO A 129 23.39 1.96 -18.36
CA PRO A 129 23.41 3.38 -18.77
C PRO A 129 22.65 3.67 -20.07
N SER A 130 22.37 2.66 -20.92
CA SER A 130 21.78 2.88 -22.23
C SER A 130 20.97 1.68 -22.73
N GLY A 131 20.11 1.91 -23.72
CA GLY A 131 19.27 0.89 -24.34
C GLY A 131 17.91 0.73 -23.65
N ASP A 132 17.12 -0.25 -24.10
CA ASP A 132 15.76 -0.48 -23.57
C ASP A 132 15.77 -0.91 -22.10
N ALA A 133 16.84 -1.51 -21.62
CA ALA A 133 17.02 -1.84 -20.21
C ALA A 133 16.94 -0.62 -19.28
N SER A 134 17.38 0.56 -19.74
CA SER A 134 17.35 1.80 -18.94
C SER A 134 15.94 2.28 -18.58
N ARG A 135 14.90 1.84 -19.32
CA ARG A 135 13.49 2.14 -19.01
C ARG A 135 13.08 1.64 -17.62
N GLY A 136 13.75 0.62 -17.09
CA GLY A 136 13.52 0.07 -15.76
C GLY A 136 14.09 0.89 -14.60
N ALA A 137 14.63 2.08 -14.82
CA ALA A 137 15.28 2.89 -13.78
C ALA A 137 14.39 3.20 -12.56
N ALA A 138 13.08 3.27 -12.75
CA ALA A 138 12.13 3.50 -11.67
C ALA A 138 11.76 2.23 -10.86
N ILE A 139 12.11 1.02 -11.35
CA ILE A 139 11.77 -0.24 -10.68
C ILE A 139 12.27 -0.28 -9.22
N PRO A 140 13.54 0.03 -8.92
CA PRO A 140 14.07 -0.10 -7.57
C PRO A 140 13.71 1.07 -6.64
N MET A 141 12.96 2.08 -7.11
CA MET A 141 12.55 3.19 -6.25
C MET A 141 11.38 2.85 -5.33
N ALA A 142 10.56 1.86 -5.66
CA ALA A 142 9.35 1.55 -4.92
C ALA A 142 9.62 0.76 -3.62
N THR A 143 8.73 0.95 -2.62
CA THR A 143 8.71 0.18 -1.37
C THR A 143 7.38 -0.55 -1.22
N ASP A 144 7.39 -1.81 -0.87
CA ASP A 144 6.18 -2.56 -0.51
C ASP A 144 5.84 -2.34 0.95
N ILE A 145 4.91 -1.41 1.22
CA ILE A 145 4.48 -1.03 2.57
C ILE A 145 3.96 -2.25 3.34
N ALA A 146 3.18 -3.14 2.69
CA ALA A 146 2.54 -4.27 3.35
C ALA A 146 3.58 -5.23 3.94
N PHE A 147 4.63 -5.56 3.18
CA PHE A 147 5.73 -6.40 3.67
C PHE A 147 6.59 -5.71 4.72
N VAL A 148 6.94 -4.44 4.50
CA VAL A 148 7.76 -3.68 5.47
C VAL A 148 7.06 -3.60 6.82
N LEU A 149 5.76 -3.25 6.84
CA LEU A 149 4.98 -3.18 8.07
C LEU A 149 4.82 -4.55 8.75
N ALA A 150 4.64 -5.64 7.97
CA ALA A 150 4.58 -6.99 8.53
C ALA A 150 5.88 -7.35 9.26
N VAL A 151 7.04 -7.09 8.64
CA VAL A 151 8.34 -7.34 9.29
C VAL A 151 8.53 -6.45 10.52
N LEU A 152 8.16 -5.18 10.46
CA LEU A 152 8.22 -4.26 11.60
C LEU A 152 7.28 -4.66 12.73
N MET A 153 6.12 -5.26 12.42
CA MET A 153 5.22 -5.80 13.45
C MET A 153 5.76 -7.05 14.14
N LEU A 154 6.46 -7.92 13.40
CA LEU A 154 7.19 -9.06 14.01
C LEU A 154 8.32 -8.57 14.94
N LEU A 155 8.90 -7.41 14.66
CA LEU A 155 10.00 -6.80 15.41
C LEU A 155 9.54 -5.71 16.39
N LYS A 156 8.25 -5.63 16.72
CA LYS A 156 7.63 -4.53 17.49
C LYS A 156 8.35 -4.22 18.82
N ASP A 157 8.93 -5.24 19.47
CA ASP A 157 9.60 -5.11 20.77
C ASP A 157 11.04 -4.56 20.64
N HIS A 158 11.59 -4.51 19.42
CA HIS A 158 12.94 -4.07 19.12
C HIS A 158 13.00 -2.74 18.34
N VAL A 159 11.87 -2.28 17.80
CA VAL A 159 11.78 -1.05 17.00
C VAL A 159 10.98 0.01 17.75
N PRO A 160 11.55 1.20 18.02
CA PRO A 160 10.82 2.32 18.59
C PRO A 160 9.58 2.69 17.76
N VAL A 161 8.51 3.13 18.44
CA VAL A 161 7.26 3.55 17.77
C VAL A 161 7.53 4.67 16.75
N ALA A 162 8.41 5.61 17.10
CA ALA A 162 8.78 6.71 16.21
C ALA A 162 9.37 6.24 14.87
N LEU A 163 10.17 5.17 14.86
CA LEU A 163 10.73 4.61 13.63
C LEU A 163 9.69 3.87 12.80
N ARG A 164 8.71 3.23 13.44
CA ARG A 164 7.58 2.63 12.71
C ARG A 164 6.75 3.70 12.01
N VAL A 165 6.43 4.77 12.72
CA VAL A 165 5.73 5.94 12.16
C VAL A 165 6.56 6.57 11.03
N PHE A 166 7.87 6.76 11.24
CA PHE A 166 8.77 7.25 10.21
C PHE A 166 8.74 6.40 8.93
N MET A 167 8.84 5.07 9.05
CA MET A 167 8.81 4.16 7.89
C MET A 167 7.47 4.16 7.19
N THR A 168 6.36 4.21 7.92
CA THR A 168 5.01 4.32 7.32
C THR A 168 4.87 5.62 6.53
N THR A 169 5.29 6.74 7.13
CA THR A 169 5.20 8.06 6.48
C THR A 169 6.16 8.16 5.29
N LEU A 170 7.37 7.59 5.41
CA LEU A 170 8.34 7.51 4.32
C LEU A 170 7.77 6.71 3.14
N ALA A 171 7.15 5.56 3.40
CA ALA A 171 6.59 4.73 2.36
C ALA A 171 5.40 5.42 1.64
N VAL A 172 4.55 6.15 2.38
CA VAL A 172 3.49 6.98 1.77
C VAL A 172 4.10 8.10 0.89
N ALA A 173 5.19 8.74 1.34
CA ALA A 173 5.90 9.74 0.53
C ALA A 173 6.57 9.13 -0.71
N ASP A 174 7.09 7.92 -0.59
CA ASP A 174 7.67 7.12 -1.67
C ASP A 174 6.61 6.77 -2.73
N ASP A 175 5.41 6.37 -2.30
CA ASP A 175 4.28 6.09 -3.19
C ASP A 175 3.84 7.34 -3.97
N ILE A 176 3.79 8.51 -3.31
CA ILE A 176 3.49 9.78 -4.00
C ILE A 176 4.53 10.04 -5.10
N GLY A 177 5.81 9.87 -4.78
CA GLY A 177 6.90 10.01 -5.74
C GLY A 177 6.78 8.99 -6.89
N GLY A 178 6.45 7.74 -6.58
CA GLY A 178 6.21 6.68 -7.55
C GLY A 178 5.08 7.01 -8.53
N ILE A 179 3.96 7.49 -8.03
CA ILE A 179 2.81 7.90 -8.85
C ILE A 179 3.20 9.05 -9.81
N ILE A 180 3.97 10.04 -9.33
CA ILE A 180 4.45 11.14 -10.16
C ILE A 180 5.38 10.63 -11.26
N VAL A 181 6.31 9.74 -10.94
CA VAL A 181 7.23 9.14 -11.91
C VAL A 181 6.47 8.32 -12.95
N ILE A 182 5.49 7.51 -12.53
CA ILE A 182 4.63 6.76 -13.45
C ILE A 182 3.88 7.70 -14.38
N ALA A 183 3.29 8.77 -13.85
CA ALA A 183 2.54 9.75 -14.64
C ALA A 183 3.39 10.45 -15.70
N VAL A 184 4.65 10.78 -15.38
CA VAL A 184 5.52 11.56 -16.27
C VAL A 184 6.24 10.68 -17.29
N PHE A 185 6.71 9.50 -16.90
CA PHE A 185 7.64 8.71 -17.71
C PHE A 185 6.98 7.52 -18.43
N TYR A 186 5.81 7.04 -17.96
CA TYR A 186 5.16 5.84 -18.50
C TYR A 186 3.84 6.11 -19.23
N SER A 187 3.51 7.38 -19.51
CA SER A 187 2.36 7.74 -20.33
C SER A 187 2.78 7.85 -21.80
N SER A 188 1.99 7.30 -22.72
CA SER A 188 2.28 7.32 -24.17
C SER A 188 1.02 7.55 -24.99
N GLY A 189 1.14 8.29 -26.11
CA GLY A 189 0.04 8.46 -27.08
C GLY A 189 -1.19 9.17 -26.50
N ILE A 190 -1.01 10.30 -25.80
CA ILE A 190 -2.06 10.96 -25.02
C ILE A 190 -3.20 11.49 -25.93
N ASN A 191 -4.41 10.97 -25.72
CA ASN A 191 -5.65 11.53 -26.26
C ASN A 191 -6.21 12.60 -25.31
N LEU A 192 -5.98 13.87 -25.66
CA LEU A 192 -6.38 15.01 -24.83
C LEU A 192 -7.89 15.11 -24.60
N MET A 193 -8.73 14.63 -25.55
CA MET A 193 -10.18 14.67 -25.41
C MET A 193 -10.63 13.69 -24.29
N MET A 194 -10.15 12.45 -24.33
CA MET A 194 -10.49 11.45 -23.30
C MET A 194 -9.94 11.84 -21.94
N LEU A 195 -8.71 12.37 -21.90
CA LEU A 195 -8.13 12.91 -20.69
C LEU A 195 -8.99 14.05 -20.12
N GLY A 196 -9.41 15.00 -20.97
CA GLY A 196 -10.25 16.13 -20.58
C GLY A 196 -11.59 15.67 -19.97
N LEU A 197 -12.23 14.65 -20.57
CA LEU A 197 -13.46 14.07 -20.03
C LEU A 197 -13.23 13.40 -18.67
N GLY A 198 -12.14 12.64 -18.52
CA GLY A 198 -11.78 12.04 -17.24
C GLY A 198 -11.54 13.09 -16.14
N LEU A 199 -10.78 14.15 -16.45
CA LEU A 199 -10.53 15.24 -15.51
C LEU A 199 -11.80 16.05 -15.20
N LEU A 200 -12.72 16.19 -16.15
CA LEU A 200 -14.04 16.79 -15.89
C LEU A 200 -14.83 15.98 -14.86
N VAL A 201 -14.82 14.64 -14.96
CA VAL A 201 -15.48 13.77 -13.97
C VAL A 201 -14.81 13.90 -12.60
N VAL A 202 -13.48 13.96 -12.54
CA VAL A 202 -12.75 14.21 -11.28
C VAL A 202 -13.15 15.55 -10.67
N LEU A 203 -13.27 16.60 -11.47
CA LEU A 203 -13.73 17.93 -11.02
C LEU A 203 -15.15 17.86 -10.50
N LEU A 204 -16.08 17.19 -11.20
CA LEU A 204 -17.46 16.99 -10.75
C LEU A 204 -17.52 16.24 -9.41
N LEU A 205 -16.73 15.18 -9.23
CA LEU A 205 -16.64 14.45 -7.95
C LEU A 205 -16.11 15.35 -6.81
N ALA A 206 -15.12 16.20 -7.10
CA ALA A 206 -14.59 17.16 -6.13
C ALA A 206 -15.63 18.20 -5.73
N LEU A 207 -16.43 18.71 -6.69
CA LEU A 207 -17.55 19.63 -6.42
C LEU A 207 -18.64 18.94 -5.62
N MET A 208 -19.04 17.71 -5.99
CA MET A 208 -20.02 16.92 -5.21
C MET A 208 -19.55 16.70 -3.77
N GLY A 209 -18.26 16.42 -3.55
CA GLY A 209 -17.67 16.32 -2.22
C GLY A 209 -17.78 17.63 -1.42
N ARG A 210 -17.56 18.79 -2.07
CA ARG A 210 -17.74 20.11 -1.47
C ARG A 210 -19.21 20.41 -1.15
N TRP A 211 -20.13 19.97 -1.98
CA TRP A 211 -21.58 20.10 -1.74
C TRP A 211 -22.13 19.14 -0.69
N GLY A 212 -21.25 18.32 -0.09
CA GLY A 212 -21.63 17.45 1.02
C GLY A 212 -22.15 16.07 0.61
N VAL A 213 -21.93 15.64 -0.63
CA VAL A 213 -22.24 14.26 -1.06
C VAL A 213 -21.25 13.30 -0.38
N ARG A 214 -21.77 12.43 0.50
CA ARG A 214 -20.99 11.49 1.32
C ARG A 214 -21.33 10.02 1.02
N GLN A 215 -22.08 9.76 -0.03
CA GLN A 215 -22.41 8.41 -0.47
C GLN A 215 -21.20 7.75 -1.11
N LEU A 216 -20.73 6.63 -0.54
CA LEU A 216 -19.54 5.93 -1.00
C LEU A 216 -19.69 5.41 -2.44
N GLY A 217 -20.90 4.95 -2.81
CA GLY A 217 -21.21 4.45 -4.14
C GLY A 217 -20.95 5.46 -5.25
N VAL A 218 -21.16 6.75 -5.01
CA VAL A 218 -20.89 7.82 -5.99
C VAL A 218 -19.42 7.85 -6.37
N TYR A 219 -18.51 7.74 -5.38
CA TYR A 219 -17.07 7.75 -5.63
C TYR A 219 -16.58 6.45 -6.26
N MET A 220 -17.23 5.30 -5.95
CA MET A 220 -16.91 4.02 -6.60
C MET A 220 -17.33 4.00 -8.08
N VAL A 221 -18.52 4.49 -8.38
CA VAL A 221 -18.99 4.66 -9.78
C VAL A 221 -18.11 5.69 -10.50
N GLY A 222 -17.81 6.81 -9.84
CA GLY A 222 -16.91 7.83 -10.37
C GLY A 222 -15.51 7.28 -10.67
N LEU A 223 -14.97 6.42 -9.79
CA LEU A 223 -13.69 5.75 -9.99
C LEU A 223 -13.70 4.92 -11.28
N PHE A 224 -14.75 4.13 -11.50
CA PHE A 224 -14.88 3.32 -12.72
C PHE A 224 -14.96 4.18 -13.97
N VAL A 225 -15.73 5.27 -13.95
CA VAL A 225 -15.87 6.19 -15.08
C VAL A 225 -14.56 6.92 -15.40
N VAL A 226 -13.85 7.41 -14.37
CA VAL A 226 -12.54 8.08 -14.55
C VAL A 226 -11.51 7.07 -15.08
N TRP A 227 -11.47 5.86 -14.50
CA TRP A 227 -10.62 4.77 -14.97
C TRP A 227 -10.83 4.49 -16.46
N PHE A 228 -12.08 4.37 -16.93
CA PHE A 228 -12.41 4.12 -18.33
C PHE A 228 -11.89 5.23 -19.25
N PHE A 229 -12.08 6.50 -18.89
CA PHE A 229 -11.55 7.62 -19.69
C PHE A 229 -10.02 7.67 -19.69
N PHE A 230 -9.38 7.37 -18.56
CA PHE A 230 -7.92 7.33 -18.47
C PHE A 230 -7.36 6.17 -19.31
N LEU A 231 -8.00 5.00 -19.28
CA LEU A 231 -7.64 3.88 -20.14
C LEU A 231 -7.64 4.27 -21.63
N GLN A 232 -8.67 4.99 -22.06
CA GLN A 232 -8.77 5.46 -23.46
C GLN A 232 -7.89 6.68 -23.76
N SER A 233 -7.34 7.33 -22.75
CA SER A 233 -6.51 8.51 -22.92
C SER A 233 -5.03 8.21 -23.16
N GLY A 234 -4.56 6.98 -22.89
CA GLY A 234 -3.14 6.61 -22.94
C GLY A 234 -2.33 7.05 -21.72
N ILE A 235 -3.00 7.65 -20.71
CA ILE A 235 -2.40 7.90 -19.39
C ILE A 235 -2.64 6.68 -18.51
N HIS A 236 -1.64 6.38 -17.64
CA HIS A 236 -1.71 5.20 -16.80
C HIS A 236 -2.95 5.23 -15.91
N THR A 237 -3.73 4.14 -15.95
CA THR A 237 -5.05 4.03 -15.29
C THR A 237 -4.99 4.15 -13.77
N THR A 238 -3.87 3.78 -13.14
CA THR A 238 -3.68 3.87 -11.68
C THR A 238 -3.75 5.29 -11.14
N ILE A 239 -3.41 6.29 -11.96
CA ILE A 239 -3.52 7.70 -11.61
C ILE A 239 -4.99 8.09 -11.36
N ALA A 240 -5.93 7.48 -12.10
CA ALA A 240 -7.37 7.68 -11.87
C ALA A 240 -7.75 7.31 -10.44
N GLY A 241 -7.23 6.19 -9.91
CA GLY A 241 -7.46 5.76 -8.52
C GLY A 241 -7.08 6.85 -7.53
N VAL A 242 -5.88 7.38 -7.64
CA VAL A 242 -5.36 8.42 -6.73
C VAL A 242 -6.13 9.72 -6.86
N LEU A 243 -6.39 10.19 -8.09
CA LEU A 243 -7.13 11.44 -8.31
C LEU A 243 -8.53 11.38 -7.72
N VAL A 244 -9.26 10.27 -7.94
CA VAL A 244 -10.60 10.10 -7.36
C VAL A 244 -10.53 10.01 -5.83
N ALA A 245 -9.56 9.31 -5.25
CA ALA A 245 -9.36 9.26 -3.80
C ALA A 245 -9.20 10.65 -3.19
N LEU A 246 -8.44 11.53 -3.87
CA LEU A 246 -8.27 12.92 -3.44
C LEU A 246 -9.56 13.74 -3.48
N THR A 247 -10.60 13.34 -4.22
CA THR A 247 -11.90 14.03 -4.25
C THR A 247 -12.81 13.61 -3.09
N VAL A 248 -12.65 12.43 -2.51
CA VAL A 248 -13.50 11.89 -1.42
C VAL A 248 -13.45 12.80 -0.20
N PRO A 249 -14.61 13.25 0.38
CA PRO A 249 -14.59 14.21 1.48
C PRO A 249 -14.10 13.60 2.80
N MET A 250 -13.32 14.40 3.56
CA MET A 250 -12.82 14.06 4.90
C MET A 250 -13.72 14.60 6.04
N THR A 251 -14.80 15.29 5.71
CA THR A 251 -15.73 15.89 6.68
C THR A 251 -16.82 14.91 7.09
N THR A 252 -17.15 14.88 8.39
CA THR A 252 -18.23 14.06 8.94
C THR A 252 -19.59 14.76 8.79
N ALA A 253 -20.68 13.98 8.68
CA ALA A 253 -22.05 14.53 8.69
C ALA A 253 -22.57 14.75 10.10
N VAL A 254 -22.12 13.93 11.05
CA VAL A 254 -22.55 13.96 12.46
C VAL A 254 -21.32 14.22 13.32
N SER A 255 -21.44 15.20 14.23
CA SER A 255 -20.36 15.48 15.19
C SER A 255 -20.32 14.44 16.30
N ARG A 256 -19.15 14.29 16.96
CA ARG A 256 -19.01 13.38 18.11
C ARG A 256 -19.99 13.70 19.24
N HIS A 257 -20.27 14.97 19.48
CA HIS A 257 -21.20 15.42 20.49
C HIS A 257 -22.66 15.01 20.15
N GLN A 258 -23.06 15.20 18.89
CA GLN A 258 -24.39 14.76 18.40
C GLN A 258 -24.56 13.23 18.51
N LEU A 259 -23.49 12.47 18.16
CA LEU A 259 -23.50 11.02 18.30
C LEU A 259 -23.65 10.60 19.79
N GLY A 260 -22.97 11.27 20.72
CA GLY A 260 -23.09 11.03 22.14
C GLY A 260 -24.52 11.28 22.67
N ASN A 261 -25.14 12.37 22.24
CA ASN A 261 -26.52 12.71 22.60
C ASN A 261 -27.53 11.67 22.04
N LEU A 262 -27.36 11.26 20.78
CA LEU A 262 -28.16 10.20 20.15
C LEU A 262 -28.02 8.86 20.87
N ALA A 263 -26.79 8.45 21.20
CA ALA A 263 -26.54 7.21 21.92
C ALA A 263 -27.18 7.22 23.32
N GLY A 264 -27.14 8.36 24.02
CA GLY A 264 -27.83 8.55 25.30
C GLY A 264 -29.33 8.50 25.20
N ALA A 265 -29.92 9.09 24.13
CA ALA A 265 -31.35 9.04 23.87
C ALA A 265 -31.83 7.61 23.55
N VAL A 266 -31.09 6.92 22.66
CA VAL A 266 -31.35 5.51 22.29
C VAL A 266 -31.24 4.58 23.49
N SER A 267 -30.27 4.77 24.37
CA SER A 267 -30.12 3.97 25.61
C SER A 267 -31.30 4.13 26.58
N LYS A 268 -31.99 5.29 26.55
CA LYS A 268 -33.19 5.53 27.36
C LYS A 268 -34.48 4.97 26.71
N MET A 269 -34.50 4.86 25.39
CA MET A 269 -35.66 4.38 24.61
C MET A 269 -35.69 2.85 24.49
N LEU A 270 -34.53 2.21 24.46
CA LEU A 270 -34.43 0.74 24.47
C LEU A 270 -34.96 0.26 25.84
N PRO A 271 -35.98 -0.61 25.88
CA PRO A 271 -36.43 -1.19 27.14
C PRO A 271 -35.23 -1.88 27.82
N LYS A 272 -35.17 -1.76 29.14
CA LYS A 272 -34.20 -2.57 29.92
C LYS A 272 -34.60 -4.02 29.70
N VAL A 273 -33.92 -4.67 28.78
CA VAL A 273 -34.04 -6.12 28.56
C VAL A 273 -33.35 -6.79 29.74
N GLU A 274 -34.12 -7.05 30.78
CA GLU A 274 -33.64 -7.64 32.01
C GLU A 274 -33.19 -9.09 31.83
N ASP A 275 -33.47 -9.75 30.73
CA ASP A 275 -33.15 -11.17 30.49
C ASP A 275 -32.78 -11.52 29.06
N ALA A 276 -31.82 -10.84 28.47
CA ALA A 276 -31.15 -11.40 27.29
C ALA A 276 -30.20 -12.52 27.71
N HIS A 277 -30.74 -13.68 28.01
CA HIS A 277 -29.96 -14.90 28.15
C HIS A 277 -29.28 -15.17 26.81
N GLN A 278 -27.95 -15.16 26.80
CA GLN A 278 -27.15 -15.52 25.63
C GLN A 278 -27.65 -16.88 25.08
N GLY A 279 -28.17 -16.87 23.87
CA GLY A 279 -28.60 -18.07 23.15
C GLY A 279 -30.11 -18.24 22.94
N LYS A 280 -30.99 -17.37 23.44
CA LYS A 280 -32.42 -17.37 23.07
C LYS A 280 -32.64 -16.54 21.79
N VAL A 281 -33.49 -17.08 20.90
CA VAL A 281 -33.98 -16.33 19.73
C VAL A 281 -34.81 -15.15 20.23
N THR A 282 -34.32 -13.92 20.00
CA THR A 282 -35.01 -12.69 20.38
C THR A 282 -35.58 -12.06 19.13
N GLN A 283 -36.87 -11.87 19.07
CA GLN A 283 -37.55 -11.10 18.03
C GLN A 283 -37.63 -9.63 18.47
N LEU A 284 -36.95 -8.74 17.71
CA LEU A 284 -37.05 -7.30 17.93
C LEU A 284 -38.32 -6.76 17.27
N ASP A 285 -38.97 -5.79 17.92
CA ASP A 285 -40.11 -5.06 17.32
C ASP A 285 -39.57 -4.11 16.20
N GLY A 286 -40.45 -3.77 15.28
CA GLY A 286 -40.16 -2.84 14.17
C GLY A 286 -39.62 -1.49 14.66
N ALA A 287 -40.13 -0.99 15.79
CA ALA A 287 -39.65 0.23 16.43
C ALA A 287 -38.22 0.12 16.94
N ASP A 288 -37.85 -1.00 17.58
CA ASP A 288 -36.51 -1.26 18.08
C ASP A 288 -35.51 -1.36 16.92
N ILE A 289 -35.90 -2.06 15.83
CA ILE A 289 -35.09 -2.16 14.61
C ILE A 289 -34.84 -0.77 14.01
N ALA A 290 -35.86 0.08 13.94
CA ALA A 290 -35.71 1.44 13.42
C ALA A 290 -34.78 2.29 14.29
N ILE A 291 -34.86 2.19 15.61
CA ILE A 291 -34.01 2.89 16.57
C ILE A 291 -32.55 2.42 16.40
N ILE A 292 -32.30 1.10 16.36
CA ILE A 292 -30.97 0.52 16.17
C ILE A 292 -30.38 0.95 14.82
N ASN A 293 -31.19 0.93 13.74
CA ASN A 293 -30.74 1.37 12.43
C ASN A 293 -30.42 2.87 12.40
N SER A 294 -31.21 3.73 13.08
CA SER A 294 -30.91 5.16 13.16
C SER A 294 -29.58 5.42 13.88
N LEU A 295 -29.29 4.70 14.97
CA LEU A 295 -27.99 4.77 15.65
C LEU A 295 -26.86 4.28 14.75
N ARG A 296 -27.04 3.18 14.03
CA ARG A 296 -26.06 2.66 13.06
C ARG A 296 -25.76 3.69 11.97
N HIS A 297 -26.80 4.34 11.42
CA HIS A 297 -26.63 5.39 10.41
C HIS A 297 -25.91 6.62 10.98
N ALA A 298 -26.25 7.06 12.18
CA ALA A 298 -25.58 8.17 12.83
C ALA A 298 -24.11 7.86 13.15
N ALA A 299 -23.83 6.67 13.68
CA ALA A 299 -22.46 6.20 13.96
C ALA A 299 -21.62 6.12 12.66
N SER A 300 -22.20 5.56 11.59
CA SER A 300 -21.55 5.51 10.27
C SER A 300 -21.29 6.92 9.72
N SER A 301 -22.21 7.86 9.90
CA SER A 301 -22.11 9.24 9.43
C SER A 301 -21.14 10.10 10.25
N ALA A 302 -20.78 9.66 11.45
CA ALA A 302 -19.74 10.27 12.28
C ALA A 302 -18.31 9.89 11.85
N ILE A 303 -18.15 8.89 10.97
CA ILE A 303 -16.86 8.51 10.38
C ILE A 303 -16.74 9.19 9.00
N PRO A 304 -15.61 9.88 8.71
CA PRO A 304 -15.37 10.48 7.40
C PRO A 304 -15.48 9.47 6.25
N PRO A 305 -16.03 9.83 5.08
CA PRO A 305 -16.11 8.93 3.92
C PRO A 305 -14.78 8.32 3.50
N VAL A 306 -13.67 9.07 3.55
CA VAL A 306 -12.31 8.58 3.28
C VAL A 306 -11.99 7.36 4.14
N GLN A 307 -12.16 7.46 5.47
CA GLN A 307 -11.87 6.37 6.40
C GLN A 307 -12.81 5.18 6.22
N ARG A 308 -14.07 5.43 5.89
CA ARG A 308 -15.06 4.38 5.62
C ARG A 308 -14.70 3.58 4.37
N LEU A 309 -14.31 4.26 3.28
CA LEU A 309 -13.89 3.61 2.03
C LEU A 309 -12.59 2.83 2.25
N GLU A 310 -11.59 3.45 2.85
CA GLU A 310 -10.33 2.81 3.16
C GLU A 310 -10.55 1.53 3.97
N HIS A 311 -11.27 1.61 5.08
CA HIS A 311 -11.54 0.46 5.94
C HIS A 311 -12.34 -0.65 5.24
N ALA A 312 -13.29 -0.28 4.38
CA ALA A 312 -14.09 -1.24 3.62
C ALA A 312 -13.27 -1.95 2.53
N LEU A 313 -12.35 -1.23 1.87
CA LEU A 313 -11.58 -1.74 0.74
C LEU A 313 -10.26 -2.40 1.13
N THR A 314 -9.63 -2.00 2.24
CA THR A 314 -8.32 -2.55 2.68
C THR A 314 -8.35 -4.07 2.81
N GLY A 315 -9.45 -4.64 3.31
CA GLY A 315 -9.59 -6.10 3.38
C GLY A 315 -9.57 -6.75 1.99
N TRP A 316 -10.30 -6.21 1.04
CA TRP A 316 -10.34 -6.70 -0.35
C TRP A 316 -8.99 -6.53 -1.05
N VAL A 317 -8.35 -5.38 -0.85
CA VAL A 317 -7.03 -5.11 -1.43
C VAL A 317 -6.00 -6.10 -0.89
N ASN A 318 -5.91 -6.25 0.41
CA ASN A 318 -4.85 -7.02 1.04
C ASN A 318 -5.03 -8.55 0.93
N TYR A 319 -6.29 -9.06 0.92
CA TYR A 319 -6.54 -10.51 0.91
C TYR A 319 -6.96 -11.06 -0.45
N LEU A 320 -7.32 -10.20 -1.42
CA LEU A 320 -7.74 -10.64 -2.74
C LEU A 320 -6.90 -9.99 -3.84
N ILE A 321 -6.85 -8.64 -3.91
CA ILE A 321 -6.25 -7.93 -5.04
C ILE A 321 -4.74 -8.16 -5.09
N LEU A 322 -4.03 -7.88 -3.99
CA LEU A 322 -2.58 -8.06 -3.93
C LEU A 322 -2.14 -9.53 -4.12
N PRO A 323 -2.79 -10.55 -3.52
CA PRO A 323 -2.48 -11.94 -3.81
C PRO A 323 -2.72 -12.36 -5.27
N ILE A 324 -3.82 -11.90 -5.91
CA ILE A 324 -4.06 -12.15 -7.34
C ILE A 324 -2.98 -11.46 -8.17
N PHE A 325 -2.67 -10.19 -7.87
CA PHE A 325 -1.62 -9.44 -8.54
C PHE A 325 -0.25 -10.14 -8.42
N ALA A 326 0.10 -10.60 -7.23
CA ALA A 326 1.34 -11.33 -7.00
C ALA A 326 1.35 -12.67 -7.75
N PHE A 327 0.26 -13.43 -7.73
CA PHE A 327 0.15 -14.67 -8.47
C PHE A 327 0.36 -14.46 -9.98
N VAL A 328 -0.27 -13.45 -10.54
CA VAL A 328 -0.20 -13.13 -11.98
C VAL A 328 1.18 -12.62 -12.40
N ASN A 329 1.86 -11.83 -11.53
CA ASN A 329 3.11 -11.16 -11.88
C ASN A 329 4.38 -11.88 -11.41
N ALA A 330 4.33 -12.69 -10.33
CA ALA A 330 5.52 -13.34 -9.77
C ALA A 330 5.90 -14.65 -10.44
N GLY A 331 5.09 -15.22 -11.33
CA GLY A 331 5.41 -16.45 -12.03
C GLY A 331 6.52 -16.25 -13.05
N ILE A 332 7.76 -16.49 -12.63
CA ILE A 332 8.96 -16.44 -13.47
C ILE A 332 9.29 -17.85 -13.90
N ASP A 333 9.50 -18.02 -15.20
CA ASP A 333 9.97 -19.26 -15.78
C ASP A 333 11.50 -19.31 -15.78
N PHE A 334 12.06 -20.12 -14.89
CA PHE A 334 13.52 -20.27 -14.80
C PHE A 334 14.14 -21.01 -15.98
N SER A 335 13.37 -21.74 -16.78
CA SER A 335 13.88 -22.47 -17.95
C SER A 335 14.28 -21.55 -19.10
N THR A 336 13.76 -20.31 -19.12
CA THR A 336 14.12 -19.29 -20.12
C THR A 336 15.50 -18.66 -19.88
N PHE A 337 16.05 -18.81 -18.65
CA PHE A 337 17.35 -18.27 -18.32
C PHE A 337 18.48 -19.26 -18.69
N THR A 338 19.21 -18.97 -19.75
CA THR A 338 20.48 -19.66 -20.04
C THR A 338 21.60 -19.00 -19.26
N LEU A 339 22.47 -19.79 -18.62
CA LEU A 339 23.59 -19.30 -17.78
C LEU A 339 24.56 -18.31 -18.50
N GLY A 340 24.49 -18.21 -19.83
CA GLY A 340 25.26 -17.25 -20.62
C GLY A 340 24.46 -16.08 -21.21
N GLY A 341 23.16 -16.02 -21.00
CA GLY A 341 22.25 -15.02 -21.59
C GLY A 341 21.63 -14.03 -20.59
N VAL A 342 21.89 -14.20 -19.29
CA VAL A 342 21.37 -13.28 -18.25
C VAL A 342 22.14 -11.96 -18.34
N THR A 343 21.41 -10.86 -18.52
CA THR A 343 22.01 -9.52 -18.61
C THR A 343 22.42 -8.99 -17.22
N LEU A 344 22.93 -7.77 -17.16
CA LEU A 344 23.21 -7.08 -15.88
C LEU A 344 21.95 -6.58 -15.18
N LEU A 345 20.77 -6.66 -15.83
CA LEU A 345 19.52 -6.08 -15.32
C LEU A 345 19.07 -6.67 -13.96
N PRO A 346 19.02 -8.01 -13.74
CA PRO A 346 18.64 -8.56 -12.43
C PRO A 346 19.58 -8.10 -11.32
N PHE A 347 20.89 -8.03 -11.62
CA PHE A 347 21.88 -7.55 -10.67
C PHE A 347 21.69 -6.06 -10.36
N ALA A 348 21.45 -5.22 -11.39
CA ALA A 348 21.21 -3.80 -11.22
C ALA A 348 20.01 -3.53 -10.34
N VAL A 349 18.87 -4.21 -10.60
CA VAL A 349 17.65 -4.09 -9.78
C VAL A 349 17.89 -4.56 -8.35
N SER A 350 18.50 -5.74 -8.16
CA SER A 350 18.77 -6.29 -6.82
C SER A 350 19.70 -5.40 -6.01
N LEU A 351 20.78 -4.89 -6.62
CA LEU A 351 21.74 -4.02 -5.95
C LEU A 351 21.13 -2.68 -5.60
N ALA A 352 20.36 -2.10 -6.51
CA ALA A 352 19.67 -0.84 -6.30
C ALA A 352 18.64 -0.93 -5.15
N LEU A 353 17.89 -2.03 -5.06
CA LEU A 353 16.98 -2.31 -3.95
C LEU A 353 17.70 -2.55 -2.63
N PHE A 354 18.69 -3.46 -2.62
CA PHE A 354 19.33 -3.91 -1.39
C PHE A 354 20.36 -2.91 -0.83
N ILE A 355 21.09 -2.21 -1.68
CA ILE A 355 22.13 -1.23 -1.27
C ILE A 355 21.63 0.20 -1.51
N GLY A 356 21.13 0.49 -2.72
CA GLY A 356 20.78 1.84 -3.10
C GLY A 356 19.72 2.46 -2.22
N LYS A 357 18.64 1.73 -1.99
CA LYS A 357 17.51 2.22 -1.21
C LYS A 357 17.84 2.44 0.28
N PRO A 358 18.42 1.48 1.00
CA PRO A 358 18.87 1.70 2.38
C PRO A 358 19.86 2.84 2.54
N VAL A 359 20.86 2.91 1.65
CA VAL A 359 21.86 3.98 1.68
C VAL A 359 21.21 5.32 1.40
N GLY A 360 20.30 5.41 0.43
CA GLY A 360 19.58 6.63 0.10
C GLY A 360 18.73 7.12 1.27
N ILE A 361 17.87 6.26 1.82
CA ILE A 361 17.02 6.59 2.97
C ILE A 361 17.89 7.05 4.15
N PHE A 362 18.89 6.26 4.52
CA PHE A 362 19.74 6.56 5.66
C PHE A 362 20.55 7.84 5.45
N LEU A 363 21.25 7.98 4.32
CA LEU A 363 22.14 9.11 4.06
C LEU A 363 21.38 10.44 4.07
N PHE A 364 20.26 10.52 3.34
CA PHE A 364 19.48 11.75 3.25
C PHE A 364 18.86 12.12 4.59
N THR A 365 18.30 11.13 5.32
CA THR A 365 17.75 11.36 6.66
C THR A 365 18.85 11.79 7.66
N TYR A 366 20.00 11.12 7.64
CA TYR A 366 21.11 11.41 8.54
C TYR A 366 21.70 12.80 8.27
N VAL A 367 21.94 13.14 6.99
CA VAL A 367 22.44 14.47 6.58
C VAL A 367 21.44 15.55 6.99
N TYR A 368 20.14 15.34 6.76
CA TYR A 368 19.10 16.27 7.21
C TYR A 368 19.16 16.52 8.72
N ILE A 369 19.21 15.46 9.53
CA ILE A 369 19.29 15.59 11.00
C ILE A 369 20.53 16.36 11.42
N ARG A 370 21.68 16.11 10.77
CA ARG A 370 22.95 16.81 11.06
C ARG A 370 22.92 18.28 10.69
N LEU A 371 22.39 18.63 9.51
CA LEU A 371 22.32 20.01 9.02
C LEU A 371 21.35 20.86 9.83
N THR A 372 20.20 20.30 10.19
CA THR A 372 19.14 21.01 10.92
C THR A 372 19.36 21.01 12.45
N LYS A 373 20.39 20.28 12.94
CA LYS A 373 20.61 20.02 14.37
C LYS A 373 19.36 19.46 15.06
N HIS A 374 18.53 18.72 14.30
CA HIS A 374 17.33 18.11 14.83
C HIS A 374 17.70 17.07 15.89
N GLN A 375 17.01 17.11 17.04
CA GLN A 375 17.27 16.12 18.09
C GLN A 375 16.71 14.77 17.68
N TRP A 376 17.49 13.71 17.93
CA TRP A 376 17.03 12.36 17.75
C TRP A 376 15.80 12.10 18.64
N THR A 377 14.75 11.57 18.06
CA THR A 377 13.59 11.11 18.85
C THR A 377 14.03 10.01 19.80
N GLU A 378 13.41 9.93 20.97
CA GLU A 378 13.74 8.97 22.01
C GLU A 378 13.78 7.53 21.46
N GLY A 379 14.87 6.83 21.75
CA GLY A 379 15.12 5.47 21.24
C GLY A 379 15.59 5.36 19.80
N VAL A 380 15.67 6.45 19.03
CA VAL A 380 16.17 6.48 17.66
C VAL A 380 17.64 6.88 17.66
N TYR A 381 18.48 6.09 16.99
CA TYR A 381 19.91 6.32 16.82
C TYR A 381 20.38 5.82 15.44
N PRO A 382 21.52 6.29 14.93
CA PRO A 382 21.91 6.00 13.54
C PRO A 382 21.91 4.53 13.15
N ALA A 383 22.38 3.64 14.04
CA ALA A 383 22.45 2.21 13.72
C ALA A 383 21.07 1.56 13.56
N ILE A 384 20.07 1.94 14.37
CA ILE A 384 18.71 1.40 14.24
C ILE A 384 18.00 2.02 13.03
N LEU A 385 18.25 3.29 12.72
CA LEU A 385 17.74 3.93 11.51
C LEU A 385 18.26 3.21 10.27
N PHE A 386 19.58 2.93 10.20
CA PHE A 386 20.17 2.20 9.07
C PHE A 386 19.57 0.78 8.96
N ALA A 387 19.48 0.05 10.07
CA ALA A 387 18.91 -1.30 10.08
C ALA A 387 17.46 -1.33 9.59
N VAL A 388 16.64 -0.36 9.98
CA VAL A 388 15.25 -0.24 9.51
C VAL A 388 15.20 0.23 8.05
N SER A 389 16.14 1.09 7.60
CA SER A 389 16.22 1.51 6.19
C SER A 389 16.48 0.33 5.23
N ILE A 390 17.14 -0.76 5.68
CA ILE A 390 17.34 -1.97 4.87
C ILE A 390 15.97 -2.60 4.52
N LEU A 391 14.99 -2.56 5.41
CA LEU A 391 13.65 -3.05 5.13
C LEU A 391 12.95 -2.23 4.03
N GLY A 392 13.31 -0.95 3.86
CA GLY A 392 12.83 -0.11 2.75
C GLY A 392 13.21 -0.65 1.37
N GLY A 393 14.24 -1.50 1.27
CA GLY A 393 14.62 -2.20 0.04
C GLY A 393 13.67 -3.34 -0.39
N ILE A 394 12.64 -3.64 0.39
CA ILE A 394 11.58 -4.59 -0.02
C ILE A 394 10.65 -3.86 -0.99
N GLY A 395 10.88 -4.02 -2.29
CA GLY A 395 10.08 -3.35 -3.33
C GLY A 395 8.92 -4.18 -3.87
N PHE A 396 9.04 -5.47 -3.82
CA PHE A 396 8.20 -6.58 -4.27
C PHE A 396 7.00 -6.19 -5.18
N THR A 397 5.75 -6.07 -4.66
CA THR A 397 4.55 -5.87 -5.48
C THR A 397 4.58 -4.57 -6.28
N VAL A 398 4.97 -3.46 -5.66
CA VAL A 398 5.00 -2.15 -6.34
C VAL A 398 6.15 -2.11 -7.36
N SER A 399 7.33 -2.68 -7.06
CA SER A 399 8.42 -2.81 -8.03
C SER A 399 8.04 -3.71 -9.20
N MET A 400 7.30 -4.83 -8.98
CA MET A 400 6.79 -5.67 -10.07
C MET A 400 5.78 -4.94 -10.95
N PHE A 401 4.93 -4.11 -10.34
CA PHE A 401 4.03 -3.25 -11.08
C PHE A 401 4.79 -2.27 -11.97
N ILE A 402 5.80 -1.57 -11.44
CA ILE A 402 6.62 -0.65 -12.24
C ILE A 402 7.39 -1.41 -13.33
N ALA A 403 7.85 -2.63 -13.07
CA ALA A 403 8.50 -3.45 -14.09
C ALA A 403 7.57 -3.79 -15.25
N SER A 404 6.29 -4.13 -14.97
CA SER A 404 5.29 -4.39 -16.01
C SER A 404 4.94 -3.15 -16.83
N LEU A 405 5.17 -1.94 -16.29
CA LEU A 405 5.03 -0.68 -17.02
C LEU A 405 6.27 -0.33 -17.84
N SER A 406 7.44 -0.69 -17.30
CA SER A 406 8.73 -0.38 -17.91
C SER A 406 9.01 -1.22 -19.16
N TYR A 407 8.55 -2.47 -19.14
CA TYR A 407 8.83 -3.45 -20.18
C TYR A 407 7.53 -4.05 -20.72
N ASP A 408 7.25 -3.76 -21.97
CA ASP A 408 6.09 -4.30 -22.67
C ASP A 408 6.19 -5.83 -22.78
N VAL A 409 5.15 -6.53 -22.35
CA VAL A 409 5.07 -8.00 -22.35
C VAL A 409 5.22 -8.59 -23.75
N GLN A 410 4.82 -7.87 -24.81
CA GLN A 410 4.90 -8.35 -26.19
C GLN A 410 6.28 -8.11 -26.82
N LEU A 411 6.95 -7.03 -26.45
CA LEU A 411 8.21 -6.60 -27.09
C LEU A 411 9.45 -6.95 -26.24
N HIS A 412 9.31 -6.98 -24.91
CA HIS A 412 10.43 -7.02 -23.96
C HIS A 412 10.23 -8.04 -22.84
N LEU A 413 9.65 -9.23 -23.13
CA LEU A 413 9.35 -10.27 -22.15
C LEU A 413 10.60 -10.71 -21.36
N ASP A 414 11.75 -10.82 -22.02
CA ASP A 414 13.00 -11.24 -21.39
C ASP A 414 13.45 -10.23 -20.33
N TRP A 415 13.42 -8.93 -20.66
CA TRP A 415 13.73 -7.85 -19.72
C TRP A 415 12.77 -7.80 -18.54
N LEU A 416 11.49 -8.06 -18.78
CA LEU A 416 10.50 -8.15 -17.71
C LEU A 416 10.78 -9.30 -16.76
N ASN A 417 11.10 -10.49 -17.28
CA ASN A 417 11.44 -11.66 -16.47
C ASN A 417 12.73 -11.45 -15.67
N GLU A 418 13.74 -10.86 -16.28
CA GLU A 418 14.99 -10.50 -15.63
C GLU A 418 14.79 -9.46 -14.52
N ALA A 419 13.98 -8.42 -14.78
CA ALA A 419 13.63 -7.43 -13.76
C ALA A 419 12.89 -8.06 -12.57
N LYS A 420 11.90 -8.94 -12.84
CA LYS A 420 11.17 -9.68 -11.80
C LYS A 420 12.13 -10.54 -10.95
N LEU A 421 13.10 -11.22 -11.57
CA LEU A 421 14.13 -11.98 -10.86
C LEU A 421 14.94 -11.07 -9.92
N GLY A 422 15.36 -9.91 -10.41
CA GLY A 422 16.08 -8.91 -9.63
C GLY A 422 15.27 -8.37 -8.47
N ILE A 423 13.97 -8.11 -8.68
CA ILE A 423 13.04 -7.64 -7.64
C ILE A 423 12.89 -8.69 -6.53
N LEU A 424 12.64 -9.96 -6.91
CA LEU A 424 12.49 -11.04 -5.92
C LEU A 424 13.76 -11.22 -5.10
N ALA A 425 14.93 -11.29 -5.75
CA ALA A 425 16.23 -11.44 -5.08
C ALA A 425 16.51 -10.25 -4.16
N GLY A 426 16.41 -9.01 -4.65
CA GLY A 426 16.64 -7.79 -3.89
C GLY A 426 15.71 -7.65 -2.70
N SER A 427 14.41 -7.90 -2.88
CA SER A 427 13.41 -7.82 -1.81
C SER A 427 13.62 -8.90 -0.74
N LEU A 428 13.92 -10.12 -1.13
CA LEU A 428 14.18 -11.22 -0.19
C LEU A 428 15.44 -10.96 0.63
N ILE A 429 16.53 -10.55 -0.01
CA ILE A 429 17.78 -10.20 0.68
C ILE A 429 17.56 -9.04 1.64
N SER A 430 16.88 -7.97 1.19
CA SER A 430 16.55 -6.81 2.03
C SER A 430 15.67 -7.20 3.23
N GLY A 431 14.70 -8.07 3.04
CA GLY A 431 13.84 -8.57 4.11
C GLY A 431 14.61 -9.36 5.16
N ILE A 432 15.42 -10.35 4.74
CA ILE A 432 16.20 -11.21 5.63
C ILE A 432 17.28 -10.40 6.36
N VAL A 433 18.09 -9.65 5.62
CA VAL A 433 19.18 -8.86 6.20
C VAL A 433 18.65 -7.73 7.08
N GLY A 434 17.58 -7.08 6.68
CA GLY A 434 16.90 -6.05 7.47
C GLY A 434 16.34 -6.62 8.77
N TYR A 435 15.64 -7.77 8.73
CA TYR A 435 15.14 -8.45 9.92
C TYR A 435 16.27 -8.78 10.91
N ILE A 436 17.34 -9.43 10.43
CA ILE A 436 18.50 -9.81 11.25
C ILE A 436 19.18 -8.56 11.84
N SER A 437 19.37 -7.52 11.02
CA SER A 437 20.02 -6.27 11.43
C SER A 437 19.24 -5.56 12.52
N VAL A 438 17.93 -5.39 12.36
CA VAL A 438 17.05 -4.77 13.38
C VAL A 438 17.07 -5.57 14.66
N LEU A 439 16.97 -6.91 14.59
CA LEU A 439 17.02 -7.78 15.75
C LEU A 439 18.35 -7.67 16.51
N ALA A 440 19.49 -7.68 15.78
CA ALA A 440 20.82 -7.59 16.35
C ALA A 440 21.08 -6.24 17.04
N VAL A 441 20.71 -5.15 16.37
CA VAL A 441 20.89 -3.78 16.86
C VAL A 441 19.95 -3.50 18.04
N GLY A 442 18.68 -3.91 17.96
CA GLY A 442 17.69 -3.76 19.03
C GLY A 442 18.08 -4.51 20.31
N ARG A 443 18.50 -5.78 20.18
CA ARG A 443 18.99 -6.58 21.32
C ARG A 443 20.23 -5.99 21.97
N ARG A 444 21.18 -5.45 21.20
CA ARG A 444 22.37 -4.77 21.76
C ARG A 444 21.99 -3.53 22.55
N HIS A 445 21.03 -2.76 22.05
CA HIS A 445 20.57 -1.55 22.73
C HIS A 445 19.86 -1.89 24.05
N GLN A 446 18.95 -2.86 24.07
CA GLN A 446 18.26 -3.32 25.28
C GLN A 446 19.25 -3.82 26.33
N LYS A 447 20.26 -4.63 25.94
CA LYS A 447 21.32 -5.08 26.87
C LYS A 447 22.13 -3.93 27.46
N LYS A 448 22.40 -2.87 26.67
CA LYS A 448 23.13 -1.68 27.15
C LYS A 448 22.29 -0.90 28.16
N GLN A 449 20.99 -0.73 27.92
CA GLN A 449 20.07 -0.05 28.83
C GLN A 449 19.95 -0.81 30.18
N LEU A 450 19.80 -2.13 30.13
CA LEU A 450 19.74 -2.97 31.35
C LEU A 450 21.04 -2.91 32.18
N LYS A 451 22.22 -2.83 31.51
CA LYS A 451 23.50 -2.64 32.23
C LYS A 451 23.59 -1.28 32.91
N LEU A 452 23.13 -0.22 32.24
CA LEU A 452 23.14 1.14 32.80
C LEU A 452 22.18 1.24 34.00
N ALA A 453 20.98 0.63 33.91
CA ALA A 453 20.03 0.59 35.02
C ALA A 453 20.60 -0.15 36.24
N LYS A 454 21.22 -1.32 36.06
CA LYS A 454 21.88 -2.06 37.14
C LYS A 454 23.03 -1.29 37.81
N ASN A 455 23.82 -0.55 37.01
CA ASN A 455 24.93 0.25 37.55
C ASN A 455 24.43 1.46 38.33
N SER A 456 23.29 2.07 37.96
CA SER A 456 22.69 3.19 38.71
C SER A 456 22.07 2.74 40.04
N GLU A 457 21.50 1.53 40.11
CA GLU A 457 21.00 0.94 41.35
C GLU A 457 22.14 0.55 42.30
N GLY A 458 23.28 0.05 41.75
CA GLY A 458 24.45 -0.33 42.57
C GLY A 458 25.29 0.86 43.08
N THR A 459 25.08 2.09 42.54
CA THR A 459 25.73 3.32 43.02
C THR A 459 24.85 4.10 44.02
N ALA A 460 23.58 3.71 44.18
CA ALA A 460 22.64 4.32 45.12
C ALA A 460 22.49 3.53 46.45
N ALA A 461 23.11 2.36 46.51
CA ALA A 461 23.23 1.54 47.71
C ALA A 461 24.63 1.68 48.33
#